data_b2b05f5535f3992e03f7cdef4ca58fc5
#
_entry.id   b2b05f5535f3992e03f7cdef4ca58fc5
#
_cell.length_a   1.000
_cell.length_b   1.000
_cell.length_c   1.000
_cell.angle_alpha   90.00
_cell.angle_beta   90.00
_cell.angle_gamma   90.00
#
_symmetry.space_group_name_H-M   'P 1'
#
loop_
_entity.id
_entity.type
_entity.pdbx_description
1 polymer ?
#
loop_
_entity_poly.entity_id
_entity_poly.type
_entity_poly.pdbx_seq_one_letter_code
_entity_poly.pdbx_strand_id
1 'polypeptide(L)'
;AISVMKERGWGRIVNFASLQSTRAFPGGLAYGASKGGIAQLTRAMAEEWSGDGICVNAIGPGFFPTELTKAVFDDAERAERNAMQTCIGRNGKLEDIDGPLLFLCSEASAYVTGQVLMVDGGFTAK
;
A
#
# COMPACT_ATOMS: atom_id res chain seq x y z
N ALA A 1 -10.65 -0.33 -18.64
CA ALA A 1 -10.44 0.87 -17.80
C ALA A 1 -9.42 1.82 -18.43
N ILE A 2 -8.22 1.35 -18.81
CA ILE A 2 -7.11 2.20 -19.29
C ILE A 2 -7.51 3.03 -20.52
N SER A 3 -8.15 2.44 -21.55
CA SER A 3 -8.58 3.14 -22.76
C SER A 3 -9.48 4.34 -22.44
N VAL A 4 -10.45 4.15 -21.54
CA VAL A 4 -11.36 5.23 -21.11
C VAL A 4 -10.62 6.33 -20.33
N MET A 5 -9.65 5.95 -19.50
CA MET A 5 -8.82 6.91 -18.77
C MET A 5 -7.97 7.75 -19.73
N LYS A 6 -7.36 7.12 -20.74
CA LYS A 6 -6.58 7.80 -21.79
C LYS A 6 -7.43 8.78 -22.59
N GLU A 7 -8.63 8.38 -23.02
CA GLU A 7 -9.57 9.24 -23.74
C GLU A 7 -9.98 10.48 -22.94
N ARG A 8 -10.06 10.35 -21.60
CA ARG A 8 -10.39 11.44 -20.68
C ARG A 8 -9.19 12.31 -20.28
N GLY A 9 -7.96 11.85 -20.57
CA GLY A 9 -6.73 12.48 -20.06
C GLY A 9 -6.65 12.50 -18.54
N TRP A 10 -7.35 11.57 -17.87
CA TRP A 10 -7.41 11.48 -16.41
C TRP A 10 -7.66 10.06 -15.93
N GLY A 11 -6.89 9.63 -14.96
CA GLY A 11 -7.08 8.35 -14.30
C GLY A 11 -6.31 8.25 -13.00
N ARG A 12 -6.82 7.39 -12.10
CA ARG A 12 -6.14 7.03 -10.85
C ARG A 12 -6.20 5.53 -10.68
N ILE A 13 -5.04 4.92 -10.45
CA ILE A 13 -4.91 3.48 -10.16
C ILE A 13 -4.17 3.36 -8.84
N VAL A 14 -4.78 2.67 -7.89
CA VAL A 14 -4.17 2.41 -6.59
C VAL A 14 -4.06 0.91 -6.36
N ASN A 15 -2.83 0.42 -6.35
CA ASN A 15 -2.51 -0.97 -6.05
C ASN A 15 -2.35 -1.17 -4.53
N PHE A 16 -2.53 -2.39 -4.05
CA PHE A 16 -2.23 -2.75 -2.67
C PHE A 16 -0.91 -3.52 -2.59
N ALA A 17 0.13 -2.84 -2.14
CA ALA A 17 1.42 -3.38 -1.77
C ALA A 17 1.38 -3.99 -0.34
N SER A 18 2.47 -3.99 0.39
CA SER A 18 2.58 -4.53 1.75
C SER A 18 3.89 -4.05 2.38
N LEU A 19 4.02 -4.22 3.71
CA LEU A 19 5.32 -4.22 4.39
C LEU A 19 6.31 -5.14 3.68
N GLN A 20 5.84 -6.29 3.19
CA GLN A 20 6.67 -7.29 2.49
C GLN A 20 7.06 -6.90 1.06
N SER A 21 6.68 -5.73 0.59
CA SER A 21 7.25 -5.18 -0.64
C SER A 21 8.71 -4.73 -0.47
N THR A 22 9.12 -4.44 0.77
CA THR A 22 10.47 -3.93 1.11
C THR A 22 11.12 -4.64 2.29
N ARG A 23 10.36 -5.33 3.15
CA ARG A 23 10.85 -6.03 4.34
C ARG A 23 10.62 -7.53 4.21
N ALA A 24 11.58 -8.33 4.61
CA ALA A 24 11.43 -9.78 4.64
C ALA A 24 10.83 -10.25 5.97
N PHE A 25 9.93 -11.23 5.89
CA PHE A 25 9.36 -11.89 7.05
C PHE A 25 9.52 -13.40 6.93
N PRO A 26 9.80 -14.13 8.02
CA PRO A 26 9.84 -15.58 8.01
C PRO A 26 8.52 -16.17 7.48
N GLY A 27 8.61 -17.17 6.61
CA GLY A 27 7.44 -17.80 5.98
C GLY A 27 6.78 -16.97 4.86
N GLY A 28 7.31 -15.79 4.54
CA GLY A 28 6.72 -14.84 3.58
C GLY A 28 7.27 -14.92 2.15
N LEU A 29 7.95 -15.99 1.74
CA LEU A 29 8.65 -16.06 0.44
C LEU A 29 7.78 -15.69 -0.75
N ALA A 30 6.70 -16.44 -1.00
CA ALA A 30 5.82 -16.22 -2.15
C ALA A 30 5.04 -14.90 -2.03
N TYR A 31 4.55 -14.59 -0.83
CA TYR A 31 3.82 -13.36 -0.56
C TYR A 31 4.72 -12.13 -0.74
N GLY A 32 5.93 -12.15 -0.16
CA GLY A 32 6.92 -11.08 -0.31
C GLY A 32 7.31 -10.86 -1.76
N ALA A 33 7.56 -11.94 -2.52
CA ALA A 33 7.84 -11.87 -3.95
C ALA A 33 6.68 -11.22 -4.73
N SER A 34 5.42 -11.64 -4.45
CA SER A 34 4.24 -11.05 -5.08
C SER A 34 4.08 -9.56 -4.77
N LYS A 35 4.28 -9.16 -3.52
CA LYS A 35 4.13 -7.77 -3.07
C LYS A 35 5.28 -6.87 -3.49
N GLY A 36 6.50 -7.41 -3.59
CA GLY A 36 7.62 -6.75 -4.27
C GLY A 36 7.32 -6.53 -5.75
N GLY A 37 6.73 -7.53 -6.41
CA GLY A 37 6.24 -7.43 -7.79
C GLY A 37 5.20 -6.34 -7.98
N ILE A 38 4.25 -6.19 -7.06
CA ILE A 38 3.24 -5.10 -7.08
C ILE A 38 3.92 -3.72 -7.00
N ALA A 39 4.92 -3.55 -6.14
CA ALA A 39 5.65 -2.29 -6.05
C ALA A 39 6.35 -1.94 -7.37
N GLN A 40 6.98 -2.91 -8.03
CA GLN A 40 7.62 -2.69 -9.33
C GLN A 40 6.60 -2.53 -10.45
N LEU A 41 5.51 -3.29 -10.46
CA LEU A 41 4.40 -3.13 -11.40
C LEU A 41 3.81 -1.71 -11.33
N THR A 42 3.64 -1.16 -10.13
CA THR A 42 3.15 0.20 -9.92
C THR A 42 4.05 1.23 -10.62
N ARG A 43 5.38 1.07 -10.52
CA ARG A 43 6.33 1.95 -11.20
C ARG A 43 6.26 1.80 -12.74
N ALA A 44 6.21 0.56 -13.21
CA ALA A 44 6.10 0.28 -14.64
C ALA A 44 4.82 0.85 -15.26
N MET A 45 3.69 0.69 -14.59
CA MET A 45 2.41 1.27 -15.01
C MET A 45 2.44 2.80 -14.99
N ALA A 46 3.10 3.41 -13.98
CA ALA A 46 3.26 4.85 -13.90
C ALA A 46 4.11 5.38 -15.06
N GLU A 47 5.24 4.74 -15.35
CA GLU A 47 6.09 5.10 -16.51
C GLU A 47 5.32 5.01 -17.82
N GLU A 48 4.52 3.96 -17.99
CA GLU A 48 3.76 3.70 -19.22
C GLU A 48 2.62 4.70 -19.44
N TRP A 49 1.91 5.13 -18.36
CA TRP A 49 0.62 5.79 -18.53
C TRP A 49 0.52 7.19 -17.91
N SER A 50 1.52 7.67 -17.16
CA SER A 50 1.40 9.00 -16.55
C SER A 50 1.40 10.13 -17.57
N GLY A 51 2.05 9.93 -18.72
CA GLY A 51 1.98 10.86 -19.86
C GLY A 51 0.57 11.04 -20.45
N ASP A 52 -0.31 10.06 -20.24
CA ASP A 52 -1.74 10.10 -20.65
C ASP A 52 -2.65 10.65 -19.53
N GLY A 53 -2.10 11.24 -18.46
CA GLY A 53 -2.86 11.80 -17.34
C GLY A 53 -3.30 10.75 -16.29
N ILE A 54 -2.74 9.54 -16.32
CA ILE A 54 -3.08 8.44 -15.40
C ILE A 54 -2.01 8.31 -14.34
N CYS A 55 -2.29 8.71 -13.09
CA CYS A 55 -1.39 8.49 -11.97
C CYS A 55 -1.60 7.09 -11.39
N VAL A 56 -0.50 6.35 -11.21
CA VAL A 56 -0.52 4.98 -10.68
C VAL A 56 0.33 4.91 -9.42
N ASN A 57 -0.29 4.58 -8.32
CA ASN A 57 0.38 4.48 -7.02
C ASN A 57 -0.01 3.19 -6.30
N ALA A 58 0.63 2.91 -5.19
CA ALA A 58 0.26 1.82 -4.31
C ALA A 58 0.15 2.30 -2.86
N ILE A 59 -0.72 1.65 -2.08
CA ILE A 59 -0.72 1.72 -0.62
C ILE A 59 0.01 0.49 -0.10
N GLY A 60 0.94 0.68 0.83
CA GLY A 60 1.62 -0.39 1.58
C GLY A 60 1.10 -0.45 3.02
N PRO A 61 0.05 -1.23 3.31
CA PRO A 61 -0.48 -1.31 4.65
C PRO A 61 0.49 -1.99 5.62
N GLY A 62 0.48 -1.52 6.88
CA GLY A 62 1.05 -2.20 8.01
C GLY A 62 0.18 -3.38 8.49
N PHE A 63 0.14 -3.59 9.81
CA PHE A 63 -0.73 -4.60 10.42
C PHE A 63 -2.12 -4.02 10.68
N PHE A 64 -3.11 -4.54 9.95
CA PHE A 64 -4.52 -4.20 10.04
C PHE A 64 -5.35 -5.45 10.33
N PRO A 65 -6.44 -5.36 11.12
CA PRO A 65 -7.35 -6.47 11.39
C PRO A 65 -8.20 -6.75 10.14
N THR A 66 -7.84 -7.80 9.43
CA THR A 66 -8.54 -8.31 8.24
C THR A 66 -8.68 -9.82 8.33
N GLU A 67 -9.45 -10.45 7.46
CA GLU A 67 -9.53 -11.90 7.39
C GLU A 67 -8.15 -12.54 7.19
N LEU A 68 -7.30 -11.95 6.35
CA LEU A 68 -5.95 -12.45 6.08
C LEU A 68 -5.05 -12.42 7.32
N THR A 69 -5.23 -11.43 8.18
CA THR A 69 -4.41 -11.21 9.39
C THR A 69 -5.09 -11.70 10.67
N LYS A 70 -6.26 -12.35 10.56
CA LYS A 70 -7.05 -12.82 11.70
C LYS A 70 -6.22 -13.60 12.71
N ALA A 71 -5.41 -14.56 12.26
CA ALA A 71 -4.55 -15.36 13.14
C ALA A 71 -3.49 -14.53 13.92
N VAL A 72 -3.16 -13.32 13.46
CA VAL A 72 -2.28 -12.40 14.18
C VAL A 72 -3.04 -11.66 15.27
N PHE A 73 -4.28 -11.24 14.98
CA PHE A 73 -5.10 -10.45 15.89
C PHE A 73 -5.89 -11.30 16.90
N ASP A 74 -6.10 -12.59 16.64
CA ASP A 74 -6.63 -13.54 17.61
C ASP A 74 -5.59 -13.89 18.71
N ASP A 75 -4.29 -13.64 18.45
CA ASP A 75 -3.20 -13.76 19.42
C ASP A 75 -2.85 -12.35 19.95
N ALA A 76 -3.32 -12.04 21.15
CA ALA A 76 -3.14 -10.72 21.77
C ALA A 76 -1.67 -10.34 21.94
N GLU A 77 -0.81 -11.29 22.35
CA GLU A 77 0.62 -11.02 22.52
C GLU A 77 1.31 -10.69 21.19
N ARG A 78 0.90 -11.40 20.13
CA ARG A 78 1.42 -11.17 18.78
C ARG A 78 0.97 -9.82 18.23
N ALA A 79 -0.30 -9.47 18.43
CA ALA A 79 -0.84 -8.17 18.07
C ALA A 79 -0.14 -7.03 18.80
N GLU A 80 0.12 -7.19 20.11
CA GLU A 80 0.86 -6.21 20.91
C GLU A 80 2.31 -6.08 20.44
N ARG A 81 3.03 -7.19 20.21
CA ARG A 81 4.40 -7.15 19.67
C ARG A 81 4.46 -6.40 18.34
N ASN A 82 3.46 -6.55 17.45
CA ASN A 82 3.41 -5.81 16.20
C ASN A 82 3.17 -4.31 16.43
N ALA A 83 2.25 -3.96 17.34
CA ALA A 83 2.00 -2.57 17.71
C ALA A 83 3.26 -1.86 18.22
N MET A 84 4.02 -2.52 19.09
CA MET A 84 5.27 -1.99 19.66
C MET A 84 6.38 -1.77 18.62
N GLN A 85 6.30 -2.41 17.46
CA GLN A 85 7.24 -2.19 16.36
C GLN A 85 6.90 -0.95 15.52
N THR A 86 5.71 -0.37 15.66
CA THR A 86 5.35 0.87 14.98
C THR A 86 5.87 2.09 15.75
N CYS A 87 6.09 3.21 15.06
CA CYS A 87 6.47 4.47 15.73
C CYS A 87 5.30 5.03 16.56
N ILE A 88 4.06 4.84 16.11
CA ILE A 88 2.87 5.34 16.83
C ILE A 88 2.35 4.39 17.91
N GLY A 89 2.97 3.22 18.09
CA GLY A 89 2.68 2.31 19.23
C GLY A 89 1.33 1.57 19.14
N ARG A 90 0.72 1.47 17.96
CA ARG A 90 -0.52 0.71 17.75
C ARG A 90 -0.58 0.04 16.37
N ASN A 91 -1.41 -0.97 16.25
CA ASN A 91 -1.80 -1.50 14.95
C ASN A 91 -2.74 -0.54 14.21
N GLY A 92 -2.86 -0.71 12.90
CA GLY A 92 -3.78 0.06 12.07
C GLY A 92 -5.24 -0.28 12.35
N LYS A 93 -6.11 0.68 12.07
CA LYS A 93 -7.57 0.50 11.95
C LYS A 93 -7.93 0.67 10.49
N LEU A 94 -8.99 0.03 10.01
CA LEU A 94 -9.37 0.09 8.59
C LEU A 94 -9.57 1.52 8.11
N GLU A 95 -10.10 2.39 8.98
CA GLU A 95 -10.31 3.82 8.70
C GLU A 95 -9.01 4.60 8.48
N ASP A 96 -7.86 4.10 8.96
CA ASP A 96 -6.56 4.73 8.71
C ASP A 96 -6.16 4.67 7.21
N ILE A 97 -6.80 3.81 6.40
CA ILE A 97 -6.59 3.71 4.95
C ILE A 97 -7.41 4.76 4.17
N ASP A 98 -8.55 5.21 4.69
CA ASP A 98 -9.50 6.03 3.94
C ASP A 98 -8.88 7.34 3.45
N GLY A 99 -8.20 8.08 4.32
CA GLY A 99 -7.54 9.35 3.96
C GLY A 99 -6.47 9.17 2.88
N PRO A 100 -5.49 8.27 3.06
CA PRO A 100 -4.49 7.96 2.03
C PRO A 100 -5.08 7.49 0.70
N LEU A 101 -6.12 6.66 0.73
CA LEU A 101 -6.80 6.19 -0.47
C LEU A 101 -7.51 7.34 -1.20
N LEU A 102 -8.28 8.15 -0.49
CA LEU A 102 -8.96 9.32 -1.05
C LEU A 102 -7.96 10.33 -1.64
N PHE A 103 -6.84 10.58 -0.95
CA PHE A 103 -5.76 11.41 -1.48
C PHE A 103 -5.26 10.88 -2.82
N LEU A 104 -4.89 9.59 -2.91
CA LEU A 104 -4.35 9.00 -4.14
C LEU A 104 -5.39 8.90 -5.26
N CYS A 105 -6.68 8.87 -4.95
CA CYS A 105 -7.78 8.83 -5.92
C CYS A 105 -8.27 10.21 -6.37
N SER A 106 -7.71 11.31 -5.87
CA SER A 106 -8.19 12.68 -6.12
C SER A 106 -7.18 13.54 -6.89
N GLU A 107 -7.57 14.77 -7.20
CA GLU A 107 -6.68 15.79 -7.78
C GLU A 107 -5.58 16.25 -6.81
N ALA A 108 -5.75 16.05 -5.50
CA ALA A 108 -4.73 16.39 -4.50
C ALA A 108 -3.40 15.63 -4.73
N SER A 109 -3.44 14.49 -5.44
CA SER A 109 -2.28 13.69 -5.82
C SER A 109 -1.87 13.84 -7.29
N ALA A 110 -2.25 14.92 -7.97
CA ALA A 110 -2.02 15.09 -9.42
C ALA A 110 -0.53 15.01 -9.84
N TYR A 111 0.39 15.29 -8.93
CA TYR A 111 1.84 15.19 -9.18
C TYR A 111 2.50 14.02 -8.45
N VAL A 112 1.69 13.02 -8.01
CA VAL A 112 2.16 11.82 -7.32
C VAL A 112 1.86 10.59 -8.18
N THR A 113 2.91 9.94 -8.68
CA THR A 113 2.80 8.72 -9.49
C THR A 113 4.01 7.82 -9.26
N GLY A 114 3.85 6.51 -9.44
CA GLY A 114 4.91 5.51 -9.26
C GLY A 114 5.31 5.26 -7.80
N GLN A 115 4.56 5.76 -6.82
CA GLN A 115 4.93 5.70 -5.41
C GLN A 115 4.24 4.55 -4.68
N VAL A 116 4.90 4.04 -3.64
CA VAL A 116 4.29 3.19 -2.62
C VAL A 116 4.17 4.01 -1.34
N LEU A 117 2.96 4.41 -1.00
CA LEU A 117 2.67 5.14 0.23
C LEU A 117 2.48 4.13 1.36
N MET A 118 3.45 4.08 2.28
CA MET A 118 3.35 3.23 3.46
C MET A 118 2.35 3.81 4.46
N VAL A 119 1.36 3.00 4.83
CA VAL A 119 0.35 3.31 5.86
C VAL A 119 0.51 2.27 6.96
N ASP A 120 1.55 2.41 7.74
CA ASP A 120 2.08 1.34 8.61
C ASP A 120 2.45 1.81 10.03
N GLY A 121 2.05 3.03 10.39
CA GLY A 121 2.38 3.61 11.70
C GLY A 121 3.87 3.83 11.92
N GLY A 122 4.66 3.92 10.85
CA GLY A 122 6.12 4.06 10.91
C GLY A 122 6.86 2.75 11.16
N PHE A 123 6.24 1.60 10.90
CA PHE A 123 6.89 0.28 11.03
C PHE A 123 8.13 0.18 10.13
N THR A 124 8.07 0.69 8.91
CA THR A 124 9.20 0.66 7.96
C THR A 124 10.18 1.81 8.12
N ALA A 125 9.91 2.76 9.00
CA ALA A 125 10.77 3.92 9.26
C ALA A 125 11.90 3.63 10.25
N LYS A 126 11.90 2.43 10.87
CA LYS A 126 12.90 1.97 11.84
C LYS A 126 13.90 1.02 11.20
#